data_a29a94c852e7024a42e78ea73c1e082b
#
_entry.id   a29a94c852e7024a42e78ea73c1e082b
#
_cell.length_a   1.000
_cell.length_b   1.000
_cell.length_c   1.000
_cell.angle_alpha   90.00
_cell.angle_beta   90.00
_cell.angle_gamma   90.00
#
_symmetry.space_group_name_H-M   'P 1'
#
loop_
_entity.id
_entity.type
_entity.pdbx_description
1 polymer ?
#
loop_
_entity_poly.entity_id
_entity_poly.type
_entity_poly.pdbx_seq_one_letter_code
_entity_poly.pdbx_strand_id
1 'polypeptide(L)'
;MLSLGAQDSTITYCSMAENKTKPTDASVEEYIASRANEQRRSDCLELMALFKKVTGQSPKMWGPSIVGYDSYRFTYESGRTGEAPLAGFAIRGRELVVYLSVEGGRQKSLLSKVGRHMMGKVCLYFRQLADLDKSVLEQLVIGSIAEMRRRYG
;
A
#
# COMPACT_ATOMS: atom_id res chain seq x y z
N MET A 1 3.71 -16.95 -20.02
CA MET A 1 3.91 -16.28 -20.39
C MET A 1 4.15 -15.69 -20.44
N LEU A 2 4.08 -15.83 -19.90
CA LEU A 2 4.36 -15.02 -19.99
C LEU A 2 4.60 -14.48 -19.94
N SER A 3 4.61 -14.70 -19.62
CA SER A 3 4.99 -13.90 -19.70
C SER A 3 5.22 -13.20 -19.48
N LEU A 4 5.36 -13.41 -19.14
CA LEU A 4 5.67 -12.55 -18.99
C LEU A 4 5.76 -12.05 -18.71
N GLY A 5 5.62 -12.28 -18.49
CA GLY A 5 5.83 -11.68 -18.41
C GLY A 5 5.88 -11.37 -17.85
N ALA A 6 6.02 -11.53 -17.65
CA ALA A 6 6.16 -11.10 -17.32
C ALA A 6 6.16 -10.82 -16.83
N GLN A 7 6.39 -10.95 -16.63
CA GLN A 7 6.41 -10.48 -16.41
C GLN A 7 6.24 -10.13 -15.95
N ASP A 8 6.24 -10.36 -15.84
CA ASP A 8 6.03 -9.84 -15.49
C ASP A 8 5.89 -9.86 -14.80
N SER A 9 6.00 -10.16 -14.38
CA SER A 9 5.95 -9.95 -13.80
C SER A 9 6.12 -9.69 -12.99
N THR A 10 6.51 -9.60 -12.76
CA THR A 10 6.56 -9.06 -12.01
C THR A 10 6.17 -8.46 -11.41
N ILE A 11 6.18 -8.26 -11.46
CA ILE A 11 5.53 -7.68 -10.78
C ILE A 11 4.72 -8.21 -10.17
N THR A 12 4.69 -9.04 -9.96
CA THR A 12 3.61 -9.38 -9.55
C THR A 12 3.46 -9.61 -8.23
N TYR A 13 4.12 -9.87 -7.45
CA TYR A 13 3.89 -9.91 -6.30
C TYR A 13 3.14 -8.95 -5.75
N CYS A 14 3.34 -8.06 -5.98
CA CYS A 14 2.45 -7.04 -5.55
C CYS A 14 1.31 -7.01 -6.48
N SER A 15 0.43 -7.89 -6.26
CA SER A 15 -0.71 -8.08 -7.11
C SER A 15 -1.63 -6.88 -7.16
N MET A 16 -1.30 -5.78 -6.50
CA MET A 16 -2.06 -4.55 -6.62
C MET A 16 -2.29 -4.15 -8.06
N ALA A 17 -1.34 -4.45 -8.93
CA ALA A 17 -1.45 -4.09 -10.33
C ALA A 17 -2.31 -5.05 -11.13
N GLU A 18 -2.82 -6.10 -10.52
CA GLU A 18 -3.64 -7.06 -11.23
C GLU A 18 -5.10 -6.62 -11.30
N ASN A 19 -5.75 -6.93 -12.42
CA ASN A 19 -7.16 -6.62 -12.60
C ASN A 19 -8.07 -7.29 -11.59
N LYS A 20 -7.61 -8.33 -10.95
CA LYS A 20 -8.39 -9.04 -9.94
C LYS A 20 -8.55 -8.25 -8.66
N THR A 21 -7.67 -7.32 -8.41
CA THR A 21 -7.74 -6.49 -7.21
C THR A 21 -8.61 -5.30 -7.49
N LYS A 22 -9.82 -5.33 -6.98
CA LYS A 22 -10.81 -4.29 -7.19
C LYS A 22 -11.40 -3.85 -5.86
N PRO A 23 -11.92 -2.62 -5.78
CA PRO A 23 -12.60 -2.20 -4.55
C PRO A 23 -13.85 -3.04 -4.33
N THR A 24 -14.14 -3.32 -3.07
CA THR A 24 -15.28 -4.13 -2.67
C THR A 24 -16.07 -3.41 -1.59
N ASP A 25 -17.26 -3.92 -1.30
CA ASP A 25 -18.10 -3.39 -0.22
C ASP A 25 -17.83 -4.08 1.11
N ALA A 26 -16.81 -4.92 1.18
CA ALA A 26 -16.47 -5.62 2.42
C ALA A 26 -16.08 -4.63 3.52
N SER A 27 -16.35 -5.01 4.76
CA SER A 27 -16.08 -4.15 5.90
C SER A 27 -14.60 -4.14 6.26
N VAL A 28 -14.02 -2.96 6.29
CA VAL A 28 -12.63 -2.76 6.74
C VAL A 28 -12.49 -3.14 8.20
N GLU A 29 -13.46 -2.78 9.03
CA GLU A 29 -13.45 -3.10 10.45
C GLU A 29 -13.45 -4.60 10.69
N GLU A 30 -14.26 -5.33 9.94
CA GLU A 30 -14.32 -6.77 10.06
C GLU A 30 -13.02 -7.44 9.61
N TYR A 31 -12.43 -6.93 8.54
CA TYR A 31 -11.15 -7.43 8.08
C TYR A 31 -10.09 -7.27 9.17
N ILE A 32 -9.99 -6.09 9.74
CA ILE A 32 -9.01 -5.83 10.79
C ILE A 32 -9.28 -6.69 12.01
N ALA A 33 -10.55 -6.78 12.43
CA ALA A 33 -10.92 -7.58 13.60
C ALA A 33 -10.58 -9.07 13.41
N SER A 34 -10.70 -9.57 12.18
CA SER A 34 -10.46 -10.98 11.90
C SER A 34 -8.97 -11.34 11.76
N ARG A 35 -8.12 -10.34 11.49
CA ARG A 35 -6.71 -10.59 11.19
C ARG A 35 -5.74 -10.03 12.21
N ALA A 36 -6.17 -9.11 13.05
CA ALA A 36 -5.30 -8.40 13.95
C ALA A 36 -5.59 -8.73 15.41
N ASN A 37 -4.51 -8.90 16.21
CA ASN A 37 -4.65 -8.91 17.64
C ASN A 37 -4.84 -7.48 18.13
N GLU A 38 -4.94 -7.30 19.45
CA GLU A 38 -5.22 -5.98 20.01
C GLU A 38 -4.16 -4.94 19.64
N GLN A 39 -2.88 -5.32 19.71
CA GLN A 39 -1.78 -4.43 19.37
C GLN A 39 -1.83 -4.03 17.89
N ARG A 40 -2.02 -4.98 17.00
CA ARG A 40 -2.09 -4.69 15.58
C ARG A 40 -3.32 -3.90 15.21
N ARG A 41 -4.43 -4.15 15.91
CA ARG A 41 -5.63 -3.37 15.70
C ARG A 41 -5.38 -1.90 15.99
N SER A 42 -4.68 -1.61 17.09
CA SER A 42 -4.31 -0.26 17.44
C SER A 42 -3.43 0.37 16.34
N ASP A 43 -2.43 -0.39 15.87
CA ASP A 43 -1.55 0.09 14.81
C ASP A 43 -2.32 0.35 13.51
N CYS A 44 -3.28 -0.52 13.17
CA CYS A 44 -4.12 -0.34 11.99
C CYS A 44 -4.96 0.92 12.09
N LEU A 45 -5.50 1.21 13.26
CA LEU A 45 -6.29 2.43 13.46
C LEU A 45 -5.43 3.68 13.28
N GLU A 46 -4.18 3.65 13.74
CA GLU A 46 -3.27 4.76 13.53
C GLU A 46 -2.91 4.92 12.06
N LEU A 47 -2.69 3.80 11.36
CA LEU A 47 -2.43 3.85 9.91
C LEU A 47 -3.64 4.41 9.18
N MET A 48 -4.84 4.01 9.56
CA MET A 48 -6.06 4.53 8.94
C MET A 48 -6.17 6.04 9.12
N ALA A 49 -5.85 6.53 10.30
CA ALA A 49 -5.87 7.97 10.56
C ALA A 49 -4.83 8.70 9.69
N LEU A 50 -3.65 8.12 9.56
CA LEU A 50 -2.59 8.69 8.74
C LEU A 50 -3.00 8.76 7.27
N PHE A 51 -3.52 7.66 6.73
CA PHE A 51 -3.94 7.64 5.33
C PHE A 51 -5.12 8.57 5.07
N LYS A 52 -6.06 8.64 5.99
CA LYS A 52 -7.18 9.56 5.83
C LYS A 52 -6.71 11.01 5.85
N LYS A 53 -5.77 11.33 6.73
CA LYS A 53 -5.20 12.68 6.81
C LYS A 53 -4.51 13.05 5.49
N VAL A 54 -3.76 12.12 4.91
CA VAL A 54 -2.99 12.39 3.70
C VAL A 54 -3.86 12.40 2.45
N THR A 55 -4.83 11.50 2.35
CA THR A 55 -5.64 11.38 1.13
C THR A 55 -6.97 12.13 1.18
N GLY A 56 -7.49 12.36 2.38
CA GLY A 56 -8.83 12.93 2.54
C GLY A 56 -9.94 11.95 2.17
N GLN A 57 -9.61 10.69 1.90
CA GLN A 57 -10.56 9.69 1.45
C GLN A 57 -10.85 8.66 2.55
N SER A 58 -11.98 7.98 2.41
CA SER A 58 -12.33 6.87 3.30
C SER A 58 -11.73 5.58 2.77
N PRO A 59 -11.40 4.63 3.65
CA PRO A 59 -10.81 3.37 3.21
C PRO A 59 -11.83 2.46 2.54
N LYS A 60 -11.35 1.62 1.63
CA LYS A 60 -12.14 0.56 1.02
C LYS A 60 -11.29 -0.70 0.98
N MET A 61 -11.95 -1.84 1.06
CA MET A 61 -11.26 -3.09 0.84
C MET A 61 -11.00 -3.27 -0.65
N TRP A 62 -9.77 -3.61 -0.98
CA TRP A 62 -9.36 -3.97 -2.33
C TRP A 62 -9.02 -5.44 -2.32
N GLY A 63 -9.86 -6.24 -2.97
CA GLY A 63 -9.74 -7.68 -2.87
C GLY A 63 -9.97 -8.13 -1.42
N PRO A 64 -9.46 -9.29 -1.03
CA PRO A 64 -9.74 -9.85 0.29
C PRO A 64 -8.84 -9.32 1.40
N SER A 65 -7.79 -8.56 1.09
CA SER A 65 -6.77 -8.32 2.10
C SER A 65 -6.04 -6.98 2.05
N ILE A 66 -6.50 -6.04 1.23
CA ILE A 66 -5.86 -4.72 1.14
C ILE A 66 -6.84 -3.64 1.55
N VAL A 67 -6.42 -2.79 2.50
CA VAL A 67 -7.17 -1.60 2.87
C VAL A 67 -6.62 -0.45 2.04
N GLY A 68 -7.39 0.03 1.09
CA GLY A 68 -6.92 1.02 0.13
C GLY A 68 -7.61 2.36 0.24
N TYR A 69 -6.89 3.40 -0.18
CA TYR A 69 -7.37 4.78 -0.16
C TYR A 69 -7.18 5.37 -1.53
N ASP A 70 -8.29 5.89 -2.11
CA ASP A 70 -8.27 6.45 -3.44
C ASP A 70 -7.81 5.41 -4.46
N SER A 71 -7.68 5.79 -5.71
CA SER A 71 -7.27 4.85 -6.75
C SER A 71 -6.61 5.59 -7.91
N TYR A 72 -5.89 4.83 -8.72
CA TYR A 72 -5.35 5.33 -9.98
C TYR A 72 -5.58 4.27 -11.06
N ARG A 73 -5.55 4.71 -12.31
CA ARG A 73 -5.70 3.82 -13.46
C ARG A 73 -4.37 3.67 -14.17
N PHE A 74 -4.15 2.48 -14.66
CA PHE A 74 -2.97 2.19 -15.48
C PHE A 74 -3.41 1.43 -16.72
N THR A 75 -2.58 1.50 -17.77
CA THR A 75 -2.87 0.85 -19.03
C THR A 75 -1.74 -0.11 -19.37
N TYR A 76 -2.11 -1.36 -19.65
CA TYR A 76 -1.14 -2.35 -20.13
C TYR A 76 -0.81 -2.08 -21.59
N GLU A 77 0.30 -2.64 -22.06
CA GLU A 77 0.68 -2.53 -23.46
C GLU A 77 -0.39 -3.05 -24.40
N SER A 78 -1.16 -4.03 -23.93
CA SER A 78 -2.27 -4.58 -24.72
C SER A 78 -3.44 -3.63 -24.89
N GLY A 79 -3.40 -2.47 -24.25
CA GLY A 79 -4.51 -1.52 -24.27
C GLY A 79 -5.52 -1.74 -23.16
N ARG A 80 -5.37 -2.80 -22.38
CA ARG A 80 -6.25 -3.11 -21.27
C ARG A 80 -5.94 -2.16 -20.11
N THR A 81 -6.98 -1.71 -19.41
CA THR A 81 -6.82 -0.83 -18.26
C THR A 81 -7.13 -1.58 -16.96
N GLY A 82 -6.53 -1.11 -15.87
CA GLY A 82 -6.80 -1.61 -14.55
C GLY A 82 -6.78 -0.47 -13.54
N GLU A 83 -7.21 -0.78 -12.33
CA GLU A 83 -7.17 0.15 -11.22
C GLU A 83 -6.43 -0.44 -10.05
N ALA A 84 -5.79 0.41 -9.25
CA ALA A 84 -5.14 0.00 -8.02
C ALA A 84 -5.32 1.10 -6.98
N PRO A 85 -5.23 0.77 -5.68
CA PRO A 85 -5.31 1.81 -4.66
C PRO A 85 -4.09 2.71 -4.74
N LEU A 86 -4.32 4.00 -4.58
CA LEU A 86 -3.27 5.01 -4.62
C LEU A 86 -2.36 4.86 -3.41
N ALA A 87 -2.92 4.49 -2.28
CA ALA A 87 -2.19 4.22 -1.05
C ALA A 87 -2.94 3.12 -0.30
N GLY A 88 -2.25 2.39 0.55
CA GLY A 88 -2.93 1.36 1.30
C GLY A 88 -2.00 0.54 2.18
N PHE A 89 -2.63 -0.33 2.96
CA PHE A 89 -1.88 -1.24 3.82
C PHE A 89 -2.60 -2.59 3.90
N ALA A 90 -1.89 -3.58 4.43
CA ALA A 90 -2.45 -4.92 4.61
C ALA A 90 -1.84 -5.58 5.83
N ILE A 91 -2.54 -6.60 6.32
CA ILE A 91 -2.04 -7.44 7.41
C ILE A 91 -1.55 -8.73 6.78
N ARG A 92 -0.28 -9.06 6.97
CA ARG A 92 0.35 -10.24 6.39
C ARG A 92 1.01 -11.06 7.50
N GLY A 93 0.27 -12.05 8.03
CA GLY A 93 0.77 -12.86 9.12
C GLY A 93 1.09 -12.02 10.34
N ARG A 94 2.35 -11.99 10.73
CA ARG A 94 2.80 -11.21 11.88
C ARG A 94 3.22 -9.79 11.53
N GLU A 95 3.14 -9.42 10.27
CA GLU A 95 3.63 -8.14 9.81
C GLU A 95 2.52 -7.29 9.25
N LEU A 96 2.75 -5.99 9.28
CA LEU A 96 1.94 -5.02 8.57
C LEU A 96 2.72 -4.59 7.34
N VAL A 97 2.01 -4.28 6.28
CA VAL A 97 2.59 -3.88 5.00
C VAL A 97 1.97 -2.57 4.58
N VAL A 98 2.80 -1.60 4.24
CA VAL A 98 2.35 -0.35 3.63
C VAL A 98 2.86 -0.34 2.20
N TYR A 99 1.98 -0.06 1.26
CA TYR A 99 2.33 -0.01 -0.16
C TYR A 99 2.86 1.37 -0.51
N LEU A 100 4.10 1.43 -0.98
CA LEU A 100 4.80 2.68 -1.24
C LEU A 100 5.61 2.62 -2.52
N SER A 101 5.60 3.72 -3.25
CA SER A 101 6.60 3.96 -4.28
C SER A 101 7.78 4.66 -3.61
N VAL A 102 8.97 4.09 -3.76
CA VAL A 102 10.18 4.66 -3.15
C VAL A 102 11.20 5.07 -4.20
N GLU A 103 10.72 5.59 -5.31
CA GLU A 103 11.61 6.05 -6.37
C GLU A 103 12.05 7.48 -6.09
N GLY A 104 13.30 7.74 -6.42
CA GLY A 104 13.89 9.04 -6.23
C GLY A 104 14.69 9.15 -4.93
N GLY A 105 15.64 10.07 -4.93
CA GLY A 105 16.55 10.24 -3.81
C GLY A 105 15.88 10.62 -2.50
N ARG A 106 14.85 11.44 -2.57
CA ARG A 106 14.12 11.85 -1.38
C ARG A 106 13.44 10.67 -0.70
N GLN A 107 12.76 9.82 -1.47
CA GLN A 107 12.09 8.64 -0.93
C GLN A 107 13.09 7.67 -0.31
N LYS A 108 14.21 7.45 -0.98
CA LYS A 108 15.26 6.57 -0.46
C LYS A 108 15.88 7.13 0.82
N SER A 109 16.08 8.43 0.88
CA SER A 109 16.60 9.08 2.08
C SER A 109 15.63 8.92 3.25
N LEU A 110 14.34 9.15 3.01
CA LEU A 110 13.32 8.98 4.04
C LEU A 110 13.26 7.53 4.51
N LEU A 111 13.34 6.59 3.58
CA LEU A 111 13.30 5.17 3.92
C LEU A 111 14.43 4.78 4.86
N SER A 112 15.60 5.37 4.68
CA SER A 112 16.75 5.09 5.56
C SER A 112 16.54 5.59 6.99
N LYS A 113 15.56 6.47 7.20
CA LYS A 113 15.27 7.08 8.50
C LYS A 113 13.99 6.57 9.15
N VAL A 114 13.23 5.74 8.44
CA VAL A 114 11.88 5.38 8.91
C VAL A 114 11.90 4.43 10.10
N GLY A 115 12.96 3.68 10.29
CA GLY A 115 13.09 2.75 11.40
C GLY A 115 13.19 1.32 10.93
N ARG A 116 12.87 0.40 11.83
CA ARG A 116 13.07 -1.04 11.59
C ARG A 116 12.02 -1.58 10.64
N HIS A 117 12.47 -2.01 9.46
CA HIS A 117 11.58 -2.48 8.41
C HIS A 117 12.31 -3.40 7.44
N MET A 118 11.53 -4.03 6.56
CA MET A 118 12.04 -4.68 5.37
C MET A 118 11.32 -4.09 4.17
N MET A 119 12.04 -3.88 3.09
CA MET A 119 11.46 -3.27 1.89
C MET A 119 11.53 -4.21 0.70
N GLY A 120 10.35 -4.51 0.11
CA GLY A 120 10.27 -5.13 -1.19
C GLY A 120 10.25 -4.04 -2.25
N LYS A 121 9.73 -4.35 -3.44
CA LYS A 121 9.69 -3.35 -4.52
C LYS A 121 8.77 -2.17 -4.18
N VAL A 122 7.57 -2.49 -3.71
CA VAL A 122 6.56 -1.48 -3.38
C VAL A 122 5.91 -1.78 -2.04
N CYS A 123 6.51 -2.63 -1.23
CA CYS A 123 5.94 -3.07 0.04
C CYS A 123 6.91 -2.82 1.17
N LEU A 124 6.50 -2.00 2.11
CA LEU A 124 7.24 -1.75 3.33
C LEU A 124 6.66 -2.64 4.42
N TYR A 125 7.47 -3.57 4.94
CA TYR A 125 7.05 -4.53 5.96
C TYR A 125 7.57 -4.12 7.32
N PHE A 126 6.74 -4.21 8.33
CA PHE A 126 7.16 -3.95 9.71
C PHE A 126 6.24 -4.70 10.67
N ARG A 127 6.70 -4.91 11.90
CA ARG A 127 5.93 -5.65 12.90
C ARG A 127 5.04 -4.76 13.74
N GLN A 128 5.59 -3.65 14.20
CA GLN A 128 4.86 -2.72 15.05
C GLN A 128 5.08 -1.31 14.54
N LEU A 129 4.02 -0.51 14.60
CA LEU A 129 4.12 0.88 14.19
C LEU A 129 5.12 1.65 15.08
N ALA A 130 5.26 1.23 16.33
CA ALA A 130 6.22 1.84 17.25
C ALA A 130 7.68 1.70 16.79
N ASP A 131 7.96 0.73 15.92
CA ASP A 131 9.30 0.55 15.36
C ASP A 131 9.64 1.61 14.32
N LEU A 132 8.64 2.35 13.86
CA LEU A 132 8.81 3.33 12.80
C LEU A 132 8.66 4.75 13.33
N ASP A 133 9.34 5.68 12.66
CA ASP A 133 9.11 7.11 12.86
C ASP A 133 7.88 7.49 12.05
N LYS A 134 6.78 7.76 12.72
CA LYS A 134 5.50 8.05 12.04
C LYS A 134 5.57 9.29 11.16
N SER A 135 6.34 10.28 11.58
CA SER A 135 6.52 11.48 10.78
C SER A 135 7.19 11.17 9.45
N VAL A 136 8.22 10.33 9.49
CA VAL A 136 8.93 9.90 8.28
C VAL A 136 8.02 9.03 7.42
N LEU A 137 7.27 8.14 8.04
CA LEU A 137 6.32 7.29 7.32
C LEU A 137 5.28 8.15 6.61
N GLU A 138 4.76 9.16 7.26
CA GLU A 138 3.79 10.08 6.65
C GLU A 138 4.40 10.75 5.42
N GLN A 139 5.64 11.21 5.51
CA GLN A 139 6.32 11.82 4.37
C GLN A 139 6.54 10.84 3.24
N LEU A 140 6.84 9.58 3.56
CA LEU A 140 6.97 8.52 2.56
C LEU A 140 5.65 8.30 1.83
N VAL A 141 4.55 8.27 2.56
CA VAL A 141 3.23 8.08 1.97
C VAL A 141 2.87 9.26 1.06
N ILE A 142 3.13 10.47 1.53
CA ILE A 142 2.86 11.68 0.73
C ILE A 142 3.67 11.65 -0.57
N GLY A 143 4.95 11.32 -0.47
CA GLY A 143 5.82 11.24 -1.64
C GLY A 143 5.41 10.14 -2.61
N SER A 144 4.98 9.01 -2.07
CA SER A 144 4.48 7.90 -2.88
C SER A 144 3.24 8.31 -3.67
N ILE A 145 2.29 8.95 -3.01
CA ILE A 145 1.06 9.42 -3.66
C ILE A 145 1.38 10.44 -4.75
N ALA A 146 2.26 11.39 -4.44
CA ALA A 146 2.66 12.41 -5.42
C ALA A 146 3.28 11.77 -6.66
N GLU A 147 4.14 10.79 -6.45
CA GLU A 147 4.78 10.09 -7.57
C GLU A 147 3.78 9.32 -8.41
N MET A 148 2.84 8.62 -7.77
CA MET A 148 1.83 7.86 -8.49
C MET A 148 0.90 8.77 -9.28
N ARG A 149 0.53 9.92 -8.71
CA ARG A 149 -0.30 10.90 -9.43
C ARG A 149 0.44 11.52 -10.59
N ARG A 150 1.74 11.74 -10.45
CA ARG A 150 2.56 12.24 -11.54
C ARG A 150 2.60 11.27 -12.71
N ARG A 151 2.63 9.97 -12.42
CA ARG A 151 2.71 8.94 -13.46
C ARG A 151 1.37 8.62 -14.10
N TYR A 152 0.32 8.57 -13.32
CA TYR A 152 -0.96 8.03 -13.76
C TYR A 152 -2.12 9.01 -13.65
N GLY A 153 -1.90 10.10 -13.02
CA GLY A 153 -2.92 11.09 -12.77
C GLY A 153 -3.02 12.14 -13.80
#